data_661527ba9fef922001148d46435c4005
#
_entry.id   661527ba9fef922001148d46435c4005
#
_cell.length_a   1.000
_cell.length_b   1.000
_cell.length_c   1.000
_cell.angle_alpha   90.00
_cell.angle_beta   90.00
_cell.angle_gamma   90.00
#
_symmetry.space_group_name_H-M   'P 1'
#
loop_
_entity.id
_entity.type
_entity.pdbx_description
1 polymer ?
#
loop_
_entity_poly.entity_id
_entity_poly.type
_entity_poly.pdbx_seq_one_letter_code
_entity_poly.pdbx_strand_id
1 'polypeptide(L)'
;VFIFRYAGSTWIALQVCEEEKLMRNSNFKIFWIPTFLLAAMVAGCSDADKGTPGATSPFSPPTVVSVTPPNGSTLVCPNTAVVTATFSKAMNSATISTSTFTLAGPGGSVLGTVSYVGTTHVATFTPSASLTVSTTYTATITTGVQDTFGNSLAANFVWTFTTPAACGTPPPVIALGTACTFGILGATPVVSSIGPSHVTGDVGISPALSITGFPPGTITGGFFMGVGSLAGTAQMDLTTAYNAAAGAAGGAALTADIGGQTLPSGVYKATTTLGITGILTLNGGGNPNSSWIFQVGSALTTAAGGVGTPASQVNLIGGATAHNVFWETGSAATLGTNSIFAGTIMAQTSITVGTGAVLNGRALARTGAVSLDSNPVNVPPCP
;
A
#
# COMPACT_ATOMS: atom_id res chain seq x y z
N VAL A 1 33.05 -16.83 33.23
CA VAL A 1 31.93 -16.35 34.07
C VAL A 1 32.27 -16.65 35.50
N PHE A 2 32.51 -15.66 36.33
CA PHE A 2 32.67 -15.82 37.78
C PHE A 2 31.45 -15.22 38.45
N ILE A 3 30.79 -16.00 39.30
CA ILE A 3 29.61 -15.57 40.07
C ILE A 3 30.08 -15.26 41.50
N PHE A 4 29.95 -14.01 41.94
CA PHE A 4 30.13 -13.64 43.35
C PHE A 4 28.78 -13.33 43.96
N ARG A 5 28.49 -13.93 45.10
CA ARG A 5 27.29 -13.69 45.90
C ARG A 5 27.62 -12.69 47.00
N TYR A 6 26.90 -11.55 47.04
CA TYR A 6 26.89 -10.66 48.17
C TYR A 6 25.45 -10.50 48.68
N ALA A 7 25.29 -10.45 49.97
CA ALA A 7 24.00 -10.48 50.63
C ALA A 7 23.21 -9.20 50.41
N GLY A 8 22.07 -9.30 49.67
CA GLY A 8 21.15 -8.19 49.41
C GLY A 8 20.82 -8.11 47.90
N SER A 9 19.84 -8.86 47.49
CA SER A 9 18.97 -8.78 46.32
C SER A 9 19.27 -7.76 45.18
N THR A 10 20.40 -7.81 44.52
CA THR A 10 20.56 -7.27 43.19
C THR A 10 21.72 -7.98 42.47
N TRP A 11 21.46 -8.48 41.25
CA TRP A 11 22.44 -9.17 40.42
C TRP A 11 23.08 -8.16 39.46
N ILE A 12 24.38 -7.97 39.51
CA ILE A 12 25.16 -7.23 38.51
C ILE A 12 25.95 -8.24 37.71
N ALA A 13 25.64 -8.39 36.43
CA ALA A 13 26.46 -9.17 35.49
C ALA A 13 27.57 -8.27 34.94
N LEU A 14 28.81 -8.56 35.29
CA LEU A 14 29.99 -8.01 34.62
C LEU A 14 30.38 -8.94 33.47
N GLN A 15 30.29 -8.44 32.25
CA GLN A 15 30.79 -9.11 31.05
C GLN A 15 32.25 -8.71 30.85
N VAL A 16 33.15 -9.67 31.05
CA VAL A 16 34.58 -9.51 30.73
C VAL A 16 34.78 -9.96 29.29
N CYS A 17 35.22 -9.07 28.42
CA CYS A 17 35.68 -9.40 27.07
C CYS A 17 37.00 -10.19 27.17
N GLU A 18 37.01 -11.40 26.63
CA GLU A 18 38.25 -12.18 26.43
C GLU A 18 39.03 -11.61 25.23
N GLU A 19 40.18 -11.00 25.50
CA GLU A 19 41.22 -10.84 24.51
C GLU A 19 42.15 -12.08 24.54
N GLU A 20 41.88 -13.05 23.69
CA GLU A 20 42.85 -14.04 23.27
C GLU A 20 43.41 -13.68 21.89
N LYS A 21 44.50 -12.92 21.85
CA LYS A 21 45.60 -13.05 20.87
C LYS A 21 46.55 -11.87 21.01
N LEU A 22 47.63 -12.14 21.71
CA LEU A 22 48.98 -11.54 21.45
C LEU A 22 49.79 -11.48 22.74
N MET A 23 50.28 -12.62 23.22
CA MET A 23 51.52 -12.63 24.00
C MET A 23 52.27 -13.96 23.76
N ARG A 24 52.94 -13.93 22.65
CA ARG A 24 54.08 -14.82 22.47
C ARG A 24 55.32 -13.94 22.31
N ASN A 25 56.15 -13.98 23.30
CA ASN A 25 57.51 -13.41 23.36
C ASN A 25 57.66 -12.03 24.02
N SER A 26 57.93 -12.00 25.34
CA SER A 26 59.19 -11.48 25.86
C SER A 26 59.19 -11.46 27.39
N ASN A 27 60.33 -11.85 27.98
CA ASN A 27 60.61 -11.82 29.40
C ASN A 27 60.57 -10.39 29.94
N PHE A 28 59.74 -10.08 30.94
CA PHE A 28 59.94 -8.94 31.78
C PHE A 28 59.64 -9.22 33.26
N LYS A 29 60.60 -8.82 34.10
CA LYS A 29 60.63 -9.09 35.54
C LYS A 29 59.64 -8.21 36.30
N ILE A 30 59.07 -8.84 37.35
CA ILE A 30 58.19 -8.20 38.35
C ILE A 30 58.94 -7.16 39.15
N PHE A 31 58.43 -5.91 39.20
CA PHE A 31 58.78 -4.90 40.21
C PHE A 31 57.51 -4.45 40.95
N TRP A 32 57.58 -4.54 42.28
CA TRP A 32 56.59 -4.05 43.23
C TRP A 32 56.53 -2.56 43.28
N ILE A 33 55.38 -1.89 43.15
CA ILE A 33 55.07 -0.56 43.71
C ILE A 33 53.58 -0.51 44.08
N PRO A 34 53.24 0.07 45.24
CA PRO A 34 51.89 0.04 45.82
C PRO A 34 51.05 1.26 45.52
N THR A 35 49.73 1.00 45.49
CA THR A 35 48.59 1.84 45.92
C THR A 35 48.43 3.28 45.39
N PHE A 36 47.17 3.53 44.97
CA PHE A 36 46.44 4.81 44.73
C PHE A 36 46.53 5.41 43.32
N LEU A 37 45.54 5.18 42.50
CA LEU A 37 44.57 6.21 42.05
C LEU A 37 43.48 5.53 41.17
N LEU A 38 42.26 5.50 41.67
CA LEU A 38 41.07 5.09 40.87
C LEU A 38 40.68 6.31 40.02
N ALA A 39 41.22 6.43 38.81
CA ALA A 39 40.70 7.34 37.81
C ALA A 39 39.78 6.53 36.86
N ALA A 40 38.49 6.77 36.94
CA ALA A 40 37.52 6.22 36.00
C ALA A 40 37.77 6.81 34.61
N MET A 41 38.51 6.11 33.77
CA MET A 41 38.47 6.37 32.32
C MET A 41 37.27 5.64 31.74
N VAL A 42 36.25 6.42 31.39
CA VAL A 42 35.23 5.97 30.45
C VAL A 42 35.89 5.96 29.06
N ALA A 43 36.54 4.85 28.73
CA ALA A 43 36.91 4.59 27.34
C ALA A 43 35.64 4.11 26.60
N GLY A 44 35.12 4.96 25.72
CA GLY A 44 34.05 4.55 24.80
C GLY A 44 34.57 3.44 23.89
N CYS A 45 34.07 2.24 24.07
CA CYS A 45 34.20 1.18 23.06
C CYS A 45 33.32 1.55 21.87
N SER A 46 33.92 1.88 20.74
CA SER A 46 33.24 1.91 19.46
C SER A 46 33.17 0.47 18.96
N ASP A 47 32.09 -0.23 19.29
CA ASP A 47 31.77 -1.50 18.69
C ASP A 47 31.41 -1.28 17.22
N ALA A 48 32.30 -1.71 16.34
CA ALA A 48 31.95 -2.01 14.96
C ALA A 48 31.15 -3.31 14.97
N ASP A 49 29.88 -3.21 15.37
CA ASP A 49 28.92 -4.29 15.34
C ASP A 49 28.64 -4.66 13.88
N LYS A 50 29.11 -5.82 13.44
CA LYS A 50 28.63 -6.49 12.24
C LYS A 50 27.23 -7.02 12.56
N GLY A 51 26.26 -6.07 12.60
CA GLY A 51 24.90 -6.35 12.98
C GLY A 51 24.22 -7.38 12.09
N THR A 52 23.63 -8.34 12.71
CA THR A 52 22.53 -9.13 12.17
C THR A 52 21.46 -8.15 11.67
N PRO A 53 20.98 -8.23 10.40
CA PRO A 53 19.94 -7.33 9.92
C PRO A 53 18.66 -7.54 10.74
N GLY A 54 18.27 -6.54 11.54
CA GLY A 54 16.99 -6.54 12.24
C GLY A 54 16.98 -6.19 13.73
N ALA A 55 18.11 -6.17 14.45
CA ALA A 55 18.14 -5.76 15.85
C ALA A 55 18.32 -4.24 15.98
N THR A 56 17.25 -3.51 16.28
CA THR A 56 17.35 -2.09 16.64
C THR A 56 18.03 -1.97 18.01
N SER A 57 19.17 -1.27 18.07
CA SER A 57 19.86 -1.01 19.34
C SER A 57 18.92 -0.30 20.31
N PRO A 58 18.83 -0.73 21.58
CA PRO A 58 17.99 -0.07 22.59
C PRO A 58 18.42 1.38 22.85
N PHE A 59 19.64 1.74 22.51
CA PHE A 59 20.21 3.08 22.73
C PHE A 59 20.10 4.02 21.53
N SER A 60 19.61 3.56 20.37
CA SER A 60 19.41 4.45 19.22
C SER A 60 18.09 5.21 19.34
N PRO A 61 18.05 6.53 19.07
CA PRO A 61 16.80 7.29 19.01
C PRO A 61 15.79 6.67 18.04
N PRO A 62 14.48 6.73 18.33
CA PRO A 62 13.45 6.39 17.34
C PRO A 62 13.46 7.39 16.18
N THR A 63 13.00 6.96 15.02
CA THR A 63 12.78 7.81 13.84
C THR A 63 11.39 7.60 13.28
N VAL A 64 10.86 8.57 12.55
CA VAL A 64 9.65 8.42 11.75
C VAL A 64 10.05 7.86 10.39
N VAL A 65 9.52 6.70 10.02
CA VAL A 65 9.88 5.97 8.79
C VAL A 65 8.89 6.21 7.65
N SER A 66 7.63 6.52 7.98
CA SER A 66 6.61 6.88 6.99
C SER A 66 5.51 7.72 7.62
N VAL A 67 4.84 8.51 6.79
CA VAL A 67 3.69 9.33 7.19
C VAL A 67 2.56 9.22 6.18
N THR A 68 1.34 9.39 6.66
CA THR A 68 0.15 9.58 5.84
C THR A 68 -0.57 10.82 6.36
N PRO A 69 -0.96 11.76 5.48
CA PRO A 69 -0.63 11.84 4.06
C PRO A 69 0.88 11.99 3.83
N PRO A 70 1.41 11.56 2.66
CA PRO A 70 2.81 11.82 2.31
C PRO A 70 3.14 13.31 2.34
N ASN A 71 4.39 13.66 2.66
CA ASN A 71 4.82 15.05 2.68
C ASN A 71 4.61 15.71 1.31
N GLY A 72 3.99 16.89 1.30
CA GLY A 72 3.69 17.64 0.07
C GLY A 72 2.45 17.17 -0.70
N SER A 73 1.67 16.21 -0.19
CA SER A 73 0.42 15.77 -0.85
C SER A 73 -0.55 16.92 -1.00
N THR A 74 -1.18 17.05 -2.18
CA THR A 74 -2.07 18.17 -2.53
C THR A 74 -3.55 17.79 -2.68
N LEU A 75 -3.92 16.52 -2.53
CA LEU A 75 -5.27 15.99 -2.76
C LEU A 75 -5.80 15.22 -1.53
N VAL A 76 -5.56 15.73 -0.34
CA VAL A 76 -6.03 15.11 0.92
C VAL A 76 -7.45 15.57 1.23
N CYS A 77 -8.42 14.68 1.08
CA CYS A 77 -9.81 15.02 1.32
C CYS A 77 -10.10 15.39 2.78
N PRO A 78 -10.74 16.55 3.04
CA PRO A 78 -10.92 17.08 4.39
C PRO A 78 -11.71 16.20 5.35
N ASN A 79 -12.73 15.50 4.83
CA ASN A 79 -13.67 14.71 5.62
C ASN A 79 -13.15 13.29 5.97
N THR A 80 -12.08 12.86 5.33
CA THR A 80 -11.47 11.53 5.53
C THR A 80 -10.01 11.63 5.95
N ALA A 81 -9.52 12.83 6.24
CA ALA A 81 -8.13 13.05 6.58
C ALA A 81 -7.78 12.36 7.91
N VAL A 82 -7.04 11.28 7.81
CA VAL A 82 -6.37 10.63 8.94
C VAL A 82 -4.88 10.90 8.79
N VAL A 83 -4.26 11.44 9.84
CA VAL A 83 -2.84 11.78 9.81
C VAL A 83 -2.08 10.75 10.63
N THR A 84 -1.17 9.99 10.00
CA THR A 84 -0.42 8.94 10.68
C THR A 84 1.08 9.13 10.58
N ALA A 85 1.79 8.62 11.58
CA ALA A 85 3.24 8.50 11.57
C ALA A 85 3.63 7.10 12.05
N THR A 86 4.45 6.39 11.28
CA THR A 86 5.00 5.08 11.63
C THR A 86 6.41 5.27 12.17
N PHE A 87 6.70 4.72 13.34
CA PHE A 87 8.02 4.79 13.96
C PHE A 87 8.86 3.56 13.65
N SER A 88 10.17 3.73 13.69
CA SER A 88 11.15 2.66 13.45
C SER A 88 11.17 1.58 14.53
N LYS A 89 10.57 1.85 15.70
CA LYS A 89 10.52 0.95 16.86
C LYS A 89 9.29 1.22 17.73
N ALA A 90 9.07 0.37 18.72
CA ALA A 90 7.99 0.53 19.70
C ALA A 90 8.18 1.80 20.55
N MET A 91 7.13 2.60 20.65
CA MET A 91 7.10 3.85 21.40
C MET A 91 6.37 3.67 22.75
N ASN A 92 6.71 4.52 23.70
CA ASN A 92 5.94 4.67 24.93
C ASN A 92 4.63 5.42 24.63
N SER A 93 3.51 4.71 24.66
CA SER A 93 2.19 5.26 24.32
C SER A 93 1.79 6.45 25.18
N ALA A 94 2.25 6.54 26.42
CA ALA A 94 1.96 7.66 27.31
C ALA A 94 2.59 8.98 26.85
N THR A 95 3.63 8.94 26.02
CA THR A 95 4.29 10.13 25.46
C THR A 95 3.70 10.58 24.12
N ILE A 96 2.80 9.77 23.52
CA ILE A 96 2.13 10.07 22.26
C ILE A 96 0.75 10.64 22.56
N SER A 97 0.62 11.95 22.41
CA SER A 97 -0.58 12.70 22.80
C SER A 97 -0.79 13.89 21.84
N THR A 98 -1.89 14.62 22.03
CA THR A 98 -2.17 15.86 21.25
C THR A 98 -1.18 16.99 21.50
N SER A 99 -0.31 16.90 22.52
CA SER A 99 0.79 17.84 22.74
C SER A 99 2.08 17.46 22.00
N THR A 100 2.24 16.17 21.64
CA THR A 100 3.44 15.65 20.97
C THR A 100 3.20 15.23 19.53
N PHE A 101 1.96 14.98 19.14
CA PHE A 101 1.53 14.83 17.76
C PHE A 101 0.47 15.90 17.47
N THR A 102 0.84 16.93 16.73
CA THR A 102 0.00 18.09 16.47
C THR A 102 -0.29 18.24 14.99
N LEU A 103 -1.43 18.86 14.68
CA LEU A 103 -1.80 19.29 13.34
C LEU A 103 -2.17 20.77 13.41
N ALA A 104 -1.64 21.60 12.51
CA ALA A 104 -1.94 23.02 12.44
C ALA A 104 -2.26 23.43 11.01
N GLY A 105 -3.19 24.38 10.86
CA GLY A 105 -3.52 25.05 9.61
C GLY A 105 -3.35 26.57 9.76
N PRO A 106 -3.73 27.39 8.76
CA PRO A 106 -3.66 28.85 8.81
C PRO A 106 -4.47 29.47 9.96
N GLY A 107 -5.52 28.78 10.42
CA GLY A 107 -6.33 29.18 11.58
C GLY A 107 -5.77 28.76 12.95
N GLY A 108 -4.59 28.18 13.00
CA GLY A 108 -3.98 27.66 14.22
C GLY A 108 -4.07 26.14 14.37
N SER A 109 -4.01 25.67 15.62
CA SER A 109 -4.04 24.24 15.92
C SER A 109 -5.38 23.60 15.60
N VAL A 110 -5.36 22.44 14.94
CA VAL A 110 -6.53 21.61 14.69
C VAL A 110 -6.81 20.74 15.90
N LEU A 111 -8.04 20.77 16.39
CA LEU A 111 -8.49 19.90 17.48
C LEU A 111 -8.65 18.46 16.96
N GLY A 112 -8.27 17.48 17.78
CA GLY A 112 -8.35 16.08 17.42
C GLY A 112 -8.02 15.14 18.56
N THR A 113 -7.98 13.85 18.26
CA THR A 113 -7.54 12.80 19.18
C THR A 113 -6.30 12.13 18.62
N VAL A 114 -5.45 11.62 19.50
CA VAL A 114 -4.26 10.85 19.13
C VAL A 114 -4.36 9.45 19.71
N SER A 115 -4.09 8.45 18.89
CA SER A 115 -3.98 7.05 19.31
C SER A 115 -2.66 6.45 18.82
N TYR A 116 -2.21 5.37 19.47
CA TYR A 116 -1.01 4.66 19.09
C TYR A 116 -1.23 3.14 19.14
N VAL A 117 -0.80 2.43 18.11
CA VAL A 117 -0.86 0.97 18.02
C VAL A 117 0.56 0.41 18.11
N GLY A 118 0.90 -0.19 19.24
CA GLY A 118 2.26 -0.67 19.52
C GLY A 118 2.73 -1.82 18.64
N THR A 119 1.83 -2.67 18.11
CA THR A 119 2.16 -3.79 17.24
C THR A 119 2.58 -3.36 15.84
N THR A 120 2.07 -2.22 15.36
CA THR A 120 2.38 -1.65 14.04
C THR A 120 3.28 -0.42 14.12
N HIS A 121 3.57 0.06 15.34
CA HIS A 121 4.32 1.30 15.63
C HIS A 121 3.70 2.56 15.01
N VAL A 122 2.38 2.58 14.81
CA VAL A 122 1.66 3.67 14.14
C VAL A 122 0.97 4.56 15.17
N ALA A 123 1.30 5.86 15.14
CA ALA A 123 0.52 6.90 15.79
C ALA A 123 -0.47 7.51 14.78
N THR A 124 -1.69 7.79 15.24
CA THR A 124 -2.76 8.33 14.41
C THR A 124 -3.34 9.58 15.08
N PHE A 125 -3.34 10.70 14.36
CA PHE A 125 -4.09 11.89 14.72
C PHE A 125 -5.39 11.92 13.92
N THR A 126 -6.53 11.98 14.61
CA THR A 126 -7.86 12.07 14.00
C THR A 126 -8.45 13.45 14.31
N PRO A 127 -8.61 14.33 13.32
CA PRO A 127 -9.28 15.62 13.49
C PRO A 127 -10.70 15.43 14.03
N SER A 128 -11.13 16.29 14.97
CA SER A 128 -12.48 16.25 15.54
C SER A 128 -13.56 16.82 14.62
N ALA A 129 -13.16 17.51 13.55
CA ALA A 129 -14.03 18.05 12.49
C ALA A 129 -13.32 17.95 11.17
N SER A 130 -14.10 18.02 10.07
CA SER A 130 -13.55 18.10 8.70
C SER A 130 -12.59 19.28 8.58
N LEU A 131 -11.46 19.04 7.92
CA LEU A 131 -10.50 20.09 7.61
C LEU A 131 -11.07 21.08 6.60
N THR A 132 -10.55 22.29 6.56
CA THR A 132 -10.94 23.30 5.56
C THR A 132 -10.40 22.93 4.18
N VAL A 133 -11.17 23.13 3.12
CA VAL A 133 -10.74 22.93 1.73
C VAL A 133 -9.67 23.96 1.31
N SER A 134 -8.94 23.69 0.23
CA SER A 134 -7.89 24.57 -0.33
C SER A 134 -6.88 25.06 0.72
N THR A 135 -6.56 24.21 1.71
CA THR A 135 -5.80 24.62 2.89
C THR A 135 -4.60 23.72 3.08
N THR A 136 -3.43 24.33 3.30
CA THR A 136 -2.21 23.60 3.67
C THR A 136 -2.18 23.41 5.17
N TYR A 137 -1.98 22.18 5.60
CA TYR A 137 -1.80 21.76 6.98
C TYR A 137 -0.36 21.32 7.24
N THR A 138 0.10 21.57 8.45
CA THR A 138 1.40 21.12 8.96
C THR A 138 1.18 20.16 10.10
N ALA A 139 1.68 18.96 9.97
CA ALA A 139 1.70 17.96 11.03
C ALA A 139 3.11 17.90 11.65
N THR A 140 3.17 17.73 12.95
CA THR A 140 4.44 17.71 13.71
C THR A 140 4.42 16.61 14.76
N ILE A 141 5.45 15.76 14.75
CA ILE A 141 5.82 14.91 15.89
C ILE A 141 6.97 15.61 16.60
N THR A 142 6.79 15.97 17.87
CA THR A 142 7.82 16.66 18.66
C THR A 142 8.83 15.69 19.25
N THR A 143 9.96 16.21 19.72
CA THR A 143 10.95 15.44 20.50
C THR A 143 10.42 14.95 21.86
N GLY A 144 9.19 15.33 22.23
CA GLY A 144 8.53 14.84 23.46
C GLY A 144 8.10 13.37 23.39
N VAL A 145 8.01 12.77 22.18
CA VAL A 145 7.73 11.34 22.05
C VAL A 145 8.98 10.52 22.39
N GLN A 146 8.79 9.41 23.10
CA GLN A 146 9.87 8.53 23.54
C GLN A 146 9.60 7.08 23.15
N ASP A 147 10.65 6.33 22.88
CA ASP A 147 10.54 4.88 22.75
C ASP A 147 10.35 4.20 24.14
N THR A 148 10.17 2.89 24.15
CA THR A 148 9.97 2.11 25.38
C THR A 148 11.20 2.10 26.30
N PHE A 149 12.36 2.59 25.83
CA PHE A 149 13.59 2.74 26.62
C PHE A 149 13.83 4.17 27.09
N GLY A 150 12.94 5.13 26.74
CA GLY A 150 13.05 6.53 27.13
C GLY A 150 13.84 7.39 26.16
N ASN A 151 14.27 6.88 25.00
CA ASN A 151 14.95 7.69 24.00
C ASN A 151 13.95 8.54 23.22
N SER A 152 14.21 9.84 23.13
CA SER A 152 13.39 10.79 22.34
C SER A 152 13.81 10.81 20.86
N LEU A 153 12.92 11.33 19.98
CA LEU A 153 13.35 11.72 18.64
C LEU A 153 14.50 12.73 18.70
N ALA A 154 15.44 12.64 17.76
CA ALA A 154 16.59 13.55 17.70
C ALA A 154 16.17 15.00 17.36
N ALA A 155 15.11 15.19 16.61
CA ALA A 155 14.50 16.47 16.25
C ALA A 155 13.01 16.33 16.00
N ASN A 156 12.28 17.44 15.99
CA ASN A 156 10.89 17.44 15.55
C ASN A 156 10.79 16.94 14.11
N PHE A 157 9.85 16.06 13.85
CA PHE A 157 9.52 15.61 12.49
C PHE A 157 8.31 16.39 11.99
N VAL A 158 8.49 17.12 10.90
CA VAL A 158 7.47 18.03 10.35
C VAL A 158 7.19 17.67 8.90
N TRP A 159 5.93 17.60 8.52
CA TRP A 159 5.50 17.43 7.13
C TRP A 159 4.24 18.21 6.86
N THR A 160 3.97 18.47 5.58
CA THR A 160 2.80 19.24 5.14
C THR A 160 1.96 18.46 4.15
N PHE A 161 0.68 18.79 4.10
CA PHE A 161 -0.22 18.35 3.04
C PHE A 161 -1.27 19.43 2.80
N THR A 162 -1.89 19.41 1.61
CA THR A 162 -2.89 20.40 1.21
C THR A 162 -4.21 19.69 0.86
N THR A 163 -5.32 20.24 1.34
CA THR A 163 -6.66 19.81 0.96
C THR A 163 -7.07 20.47 -0.36
N PRO A 164 -7.73 19.74 -1.29
CA PRO A 164 -8.20 20.31 -2.55
C PRO A 164 -9.38 21.28 -2.33
N ALA A 165 -9.71 22.07 -3.35
CA ALA A 165 -10.86 22.99 -3.35
C ALA A 165 -12.21 22.26 -3.22
N ALA A 166 -12.29 21.04 -3.73
CA ALA A 166 -13.42 20.15 -3.55
C ALA A 166 -12.92 18.72 -3.48
N CYS A 167 -13.44 17.96 -2.53
CA CYS A 167 -13.40 16.50 -2.62
C CYS A 167 -14.67 16.07 -3.32
N GLY A 168 -14.54 15.26 -4.33
CA GLY A 168 -15.69 14.61 -4.94
C GLY A 168 -16.56 13.92 -3.87
N THR A 169 -17.85 13.82 -4.11
CA THR A 169 -18.70 12.92 -3.33
C THR A 169 -18.03 11.55 -3.29
N PRO A 170 -18.08 10.82 -2.17
CA PRO A 170 -17.56 9.45 -2.14
C PRO A 170 -18.11 8.69 -3.36
N PRO A 171 -17.28 7.93 -4.08
CA PRO A 171 -17.76 7.16 -5.22
C PRO A 171 -18.93 6.27 -4.79
N PRO A 172 -19.96 6.11 -5.64
CA PRO A 172 -21.02 5.16 -5.35
C PRO A 172 -20.45 3.75 -5.23
N VAL A 173 -21.09 2.92 -4.41
CA VAL A 173 -20.76 1.51 -4.34
C VAL A 173 -21.15 0.85 -5.67
N ILE A 174 -20.22 0.22 -6.35
CA ILE A 174 -20.46 -0.54 -7.58
C ILE A 174 -20.72 -1.98 -7.23
N ALA A 175 -21.99 -2.37 -7.27
CA ALA A 175 -22.38 -3.75 -7.03
C ALA A 175 -22.16 -4.59 -8.32
N LEU A 176 -21.25 -5.56 -8.26
CA LEU A 176 -20.98 -6.48 -9.37
C LEU A 176 -21.99 -7.63 -9.47
N GLY A 177 -22.86 -7.83 -8.46
CA GLY A 177 -23.81 -8.93 -8.43
C GLY A 177 -23.11 -10.30 -8.63
N THR A 178 -23.68 -11.15 -9.48
CA THR A 178 -23.08 -12.47 -9.79
C THR A 178 -21.76 -12.36 -10.57
N ALA A 179 -21.46 -11.22 -11.22
CA ALA A 179 -20.19 -11.02 -11.90
C ALA A 179 -19.01 -10.94 -10.94
N CYS A 180 -19.25 -10.80 -9.64
CA CYS A 180 -18.16 -10.65 -8.65
C CYS A 180 -17.36 -11.94 -8.42
N THR A 181 -17.89 -13.12 -8.70
CA THR A 181 -17.16 -14.39 -8.58
C THR A 181 -16.24 -14.67 -9.78
N PHE A 182 -16.50 -13.97 -10.90
CA PHE A 182 -15.74 -14.17 -12.13
C PHE A 182 -14.39 -13.41 -12.08
N GLY A 183 -13.30 -14.13 -12.31
CA GLY A 183 -12.02 -13.52 -12.63
C GLY A 183 -11.99 -13.04 -14.07
N ILE A 184 -12.62 -13.83 -14.95
CA ILE A 184 -12.71 -13.58 -16.40
C ILE A 184 -14.15 -13.77 -16.86
N LEU A 185 -14.70 -12.74 -17.52
CA LEU A 185 -16.00 -12.81 -18.16
C LEU A 185 -15.93 -12.15 -19.53
N GLY A 186 -16.22 -12.90 -20.58
CA GLY A 186 -16.28 -12.40 -21.95
C GLY A 186 -17.67 -12.55 -22.56
N ALA A 187 -17.86 -12.01 -23.78
CA ALA A 187 -19.10 -12.15 -24.52
C ALA A 187 -18.90 -12.86 -25.87
N THR A 188 -18.17 -12.28 -26.80
CA THR A 188 -17.90 -12.83 -28.13
C THR A 188 -16.52 -12.40 -28.62
N PRO A 189 -15.83 -13.15 -29.47
CA PRO A 189 -16.19 -14.49 -29.92
C PRO A 189 -15.72 -15.60 -28.99
N VAL A 190 -14.75 -15.33 -28.08
CA VAL A 190 -14.06 -16.35 -27.28
C VAL A 190 -13.44 -15.75 -26.03
N VAL A 191 -13.33 -16.54 -24.97
CA VAL A 191 -12.37 -16.35 -23.88
C VAL A 191 -11.24 -17.34 -24.09
N SER A 192 -10.00 -16.85 -24.14
CA SER A 192 -8.84 -17.67 -24.48
C SER A 192 -7.65 -17.44 -23.56
N SER A 193 -6.88 -18.50 -23.31
CA SER A 193 -5.55 -18.43 -22.68
C SER A 193 -4.54 -19.12 -23.58
N ILE A 194 -3.40 -18.45 -23.89
CA ILE A 194 -2.34 -19.04 -24.70
C ILE A 194 -1.35 -19.79 -23.82
N GLY A 195 -0.92 -19.21 -22.71
CA GLY A 195 0.04 -19.79 -21.78
C GLY A 195 -0.62 -20.34 -20.51
N PRO A 196 0.17 -20.81 -19.54
CA PRO A 196 -0.32 -21.38 -18.27
C PRO A 196 -0.85 -20.30 -17.32
N SER A 197 -1.90 -19.59 -17.72
CA SER A 197 -2.57 -18.61 -16.83
C SER A 197 -3.23 -19.31 -15.64
N HIS A 198 -3.26 -18.61 -14.51
CA HIS A 198 -3.93 -19.09 -13.29
C HIS A 198 -5.00 -18.09 -12.84
N VAL A 199 -6.28 -18.51 -12.81
CA VAL A 199 -7.42 -17.67 -12.39
C VAL A 199 -7.98 -18.16 -11.07
N THR A 200 -7.97 -17.34 -10.02
CA THR A 200 -8.53 -17.71 -8.70
C THR A 200 -10.03 -17.45 -8.60
N GLY A 201 -10.81 -17.69 -9.64
CA GLY A 201 -12.25 -17.46 -9.67
C GLY A 201 -12.88 -18.18 -10.83
N ASP A 202 -14.11 -17.81 -11.12
CA ASP A 202 -14.87 -18.35 -12.24
C ASP A 202 -14.38 -17.78 -13.57
N VAL A 203 -14.52 -18.57 -14.64
CA VAL A 203 -14.30 -18.15 -16.03
C VAL A 203 -15.58 -18.35 -16.81
N GLY A 204 -16.06 -17.28 -17.44
CA GLY A 204 -17.33 -17.29 -18.12
C GLY A 204 -17.33 -16.62 -19.48
N ILE A 205 -18.29 -17.03 -20.31
CA ILE A 205 -18.59 -16.37 -21.57
C ILE A 205 -20.09 -16.47 -21.88
N SER A 206 -20.69 -15.35 -22.29
CA SER A 206 -22.09 -15.28 -22.72
C SER A 206 -22.32 -14.07 -23.65
N PRO A 207 -23.04 -14.19 -24.77
CA PRO A 207 -23.81 -15.35 -25.21
C PRO A 207 -23.01 -16.46 -25.86
N ALA A 208 -21.74 -16.26 -26.22
CA ALA A 208 -20.92 -17.26 -26.88
C ALA A 208 -20.64 -18.50 -25.99
N LEU A 209 -20.09 -19.56 -26.62
CA LEU A 209 -19.91 -20.87 -26.00
C LEU A 209 -18.46 -21.36 -26.09
N SER A 210 -17.49 -20.49 -26.35
CA SER A 210 -16.11 -20.90 -26.58
C SER A 210 -15.17 -20.36 -25.51
N ILE A 211 -14.65 -21.25 -24.68
CA ILE A 211 -13.53 -21.02 -23.75
C ILE A 211 -12.42 -21.96 -24.17
N THR A 212 -11.21 -21.46 -24.41
CA THR A 212 -10.05 -22.22 -24.88
C THR A 212 -8.82 -21.95 -24.04
N GLY A 213 -7.82 -22.86 -24.09
CA GLY A 213 -6.55 -22.71 -23.39
C GLY A 213 -6.60 -23.06 -21.90
N PHE A 214 -7.60 -23.80 -21.48
CA PHE A 214 -7.72 -24.38 -20.16
C PHE A 214 -7.96 -25.91 -20.29
N PRO A 215 -6.88 -26.74 -20.35
CA PRO A 215 -5.45 -26.45 -20.16
C PRO A 215 -4.77 -25.74 -21.35
N PRO A 216 -3.52 -25.17 -21.17
CA PRO A 216 -2.65 -25.24 -20.00
C PRO A 216 -3.03 -24.30 -18.85
N GLY A 217 -3.92 -23.36 -19.06
CA GLY A 217 -4.45 -22.53 -17.98
C GLY A 217 -5.18 -23.34 -16.92
N THR A 218 -5.25 -22.81 -15.70
CA THR A 218 -5.91 -23.40 -14.54
C THR A 218 -6.85 -22.41 -13.89
N ILE A 219 -7.92 -22.91 -13.25
CA ILE A 219 -8.88 -22.09 -12.49
C ILE A 219 -9.17 -22.75 -11.14
N THR A 220 -9.61 -21.94 -10.15
CA THR A 220 -10.12 -22.48 -8.88
C THR A 220 -11.64 -22.54 -8.83
N GLY A 221 -12.33 -21.79 -9.69
CA GLY A 221 -13.77 -21.74 -9.82
C GLY A 221 -14.32 -22.69 -10.89
N GLY A 222 -15.47 -22.33 -11.46
CA GLY A 222 -16.14 -23.07 -12.52
C GLY A 222 -16.02 -22.43 -13.90
N PHE A 223 -16.33 -23.22 -14.93
CA PHE A 223 -16.53 -22.73 -16.29
C PHE A 223 -18.02 -22.57 -16.58
N PHE A 224 -18.44 -21.39 -17.06
CA PHE A 224 -19.82 -21.07 -17.36
C PHE A 224 -19.96 -20.50 -18.77
N MET A 225 -20.82 -21.07 -19.60
CA MET A 225 -20.97 -20.69 -21.00
C MET A 225 -22.45 -20.56 -21.41
N GLY A 226 -22.71 -19.54 -22.22
CA GLY A 226 -24.04 -19.32 -22.83
C GLY A 226 -25.01 -18.54 -21.94
N VAL A 227 -26.14 -18.16 -22.54
CA VAL A 227 -27.14 -17.25 -21.95
C VAL A 227 -27.90 -17.84 -20.75
N GLY A 228 -28.09 -19.14 -20.70
CA GLY A 228 -28.80 -19.83 -19.59
C GLY A 228 -27.89 -20.20 -18.41
N SER A 229 -26.61 -19.89 -18.48
CA SER A 229 -25.65 -20.19 -17.42
C SER A 229 -25.48 -19.04 -16.44
N LEU A 230 -24.69 -19.25 -15.37
CA LEU A 230 -24.28 -18.18 -14.46
C LEU A 230 -23.56 -17.03 -15.20
N ALA A 231 -22.82 -17.32 -16.30
CA ALA A 231 -22.20 -16.28 -17.12
C ALA A 231 -23.25 -15.38 -17.80
N GLY A 232 -24.39 -15.90 -18.18
CA GLY A 232 -25.49 -15.08 -18.71
C GLY A 232 -26.06 -14.10 -17.71
N THR A 233 -26.28 -14.53 -16.47
CA THR A 233 -26.67 -13.63 -15.37
C THR A 233 -25.59 -12.64 -15.04
N ALA A 234 -24.32 -13.07 -14.98
CA ALA A 234 -23.19 -12.21 -14.72
C ALA A 234 -23.00 -11.10 -15.78
N GLN A 235 -23.32 -11.36 -17.05
CA GLN A 235 -23.30 -10.33 -18.10
C GLN A 235 -24.39 -9.25 -17.91
N MET A 236 -25.54 -9.60 -17.38
CA MET A 236 -26.59 -8.62 -17.02
C MET A 236 -26.15 -7.78 -15.83
N ASP A 237 -25.59 -8.39 -14.81
CA ASP A 237 -25.08 -7.69 -13.64
C ASP A 237 -23.87 -6.81 -13.99
N LEU A 238 -22.95 -7.29 -14.84
CA LEU A 238 -21.86 -6.49 -15.38
C LEU A 238 -22.37 -5.26 -16.13
N THR A 239 -23.44 -5.41 -16.90
CA THR A 239 -24.05 -4.27 -17.62
C THR A 239 -24.58 -3.23 -16.64
N THR A 240 -25.22 -3.68 -15.56
CA THR A 240 -25.71 -2.79 -14.49
C THR A 240 -24.56 -2.08 -13.77
N ALA A 241 -23.50 -2.81 -13.39
CA ALA A 241 -22.32 -2.28 -12.74
C ALA A 241 -21.55 -1.27 -13.64
N TYR A 242 -21.40 -1.60 -14.92
CA TYR A 242 -20.79 -0.73 -15.92
C TYR A 242 -21.55 0.61 -16.02
N ASN A 243 -22.86 0.56 -16.18
CA ASN A 243 -23.70 1.76 -16.30
C ASN A 243 -23.66 2.59 -15.00
N ALA A 244 -23.60 1.95 -13.84
CA ALA A 244 -23.44 2.63 -12.55
C ALA A 244 -22.09 3.34 -12.46
N ALA A 245 -21.00 2.71 -12.91
CA ALA A 245 -19.66 3.31 -12.93
C ALA A 245 -19.57 4.47 -13.95
N ALA A 246 -20.11 4.27 -15.16
CA ALA A 246 -20.15 5.31 -16.21
C ALA A 246 -21.00 6.51 -15.82
N GLY A 247 -22.07 6.31 -15.05
CA GLY A 247 -22.97 7.33 -14.55
C GLY A 247 -22.53 7.99 -13.23
N ALA A 248 -21.42 7.54 -12.62
CA ALA A 248 -20.94 8.12 -11.36
C ALA A 248 -20.60 9.61 -11.53
N ALA A 249 -21.19 10.43 -10.65
CA ALA A 249 -21.05 11.89 -10.74
C ALA A 249 -19.69 12.36 -10.18
N GLY A 250 -19.26 13.55 -10.59
CA GLY A 250 -18.15 14.28 -9.97
C GLY A 250 -16.75 13.89 -10.45
N GLY A 251 -16.60 13.26 -11.61
CA GLY A 251 -15.31 12.81 -12.14
C GLY A 251 -14.28 13.93 -12.31
N ALA A 252 -13.19 13.89 -11.53
CA ALA A 252 -12.04 14.77 -11.73
C ALA A 252 -11.37 14.43 -13.07
N ALA A 253 -11.07 15.46 -13.85
CA ALA A 253 -10.45 15.29 -15.16
C ALA A 253 -9.02 14.71 -15.01
N LEU A 254 -8.72 13.70 -15.81
CA LEU A 254 -7.40 13.09 -15.88
C LEU A 254 -6.64 13.57 -17.13
N THR A 255 -5.32 13.57 -17.01
CA THR A 255 -4.42 13.64 -18.17
C THR A 255 -4.46 12.30 -18.94
N ALA A 256 -3.95 12.31 -20.17
CA ALA A 256 -3.93 11.11 -21.01
C ALA A 256 -3.08 9.96 -20.41
N ASP A 257 -2.14 10.27 -19.53
CA ASP A 257 -1.32 9.32 -18.77
C ASP A 257 -1.30 9.70 -17.29
N ILE A 258 -1.55 8.72 -16.43
CA ILE A 258 -1.58 8.90 -14.97
C ILE A 258 -0.47 8.13 -14.25
N GLY A 259 0.50 7.61 -14.97
CA GLY A 259 1.72 7.04 -14.38
C GLY A 259 2.47 8.07 -13.53
N GLY A 260 3.04 7.63 -12.41
CA GLY A 260 3.73 8.49 -11.46
C GLY A 260 2.82 9.30 -10.52
N GLN A 261 1.50 9.26 -10.70
CA GLN A 261 0.55 10.00 -9.86
C GLN A 261 0.19 9.21 -8.59
N THR A 262 -0.19 9.96 -7.54
CA THR A 262 -0.85 9.42 -6.35
C THR A 262 -2.25 10.00 -6.27
N LEU A 263 -3.28 9.14 -6.35
CA LEU A 263 -4.67 9.54 -6.39
C LEU A 263 -5.41 9.10 -5.11
N PRO A 264 -6.11 10.00 -4.41
CA PRO A 264 -7.03 9.65 -3.34
C PRO A 264 -8.27 8.94 -3.88
N SER A 265 -9.13 8.42 -2.99
CA SER A 265 -10.44 7.87 -3.38
C SER A 265 -11.27 8.92 -4.12
N GLY A 266 -11.98 8.51 -5.16
CA GLY A 266 -12.77 9.43 -5.96
C GLY A 266 -13.25 8.87 -7.28
N VAL A 267 -14.02 9.70 -8.01
CA VAL A 267 -14.38 9.45 -9.41
C VAL A 267 -13.43 10.25 -10.30
N TYR A 268 -12.90 9.61 -11.34
CA TYR A 268 -11.92 10.19 -12.26
C TYR A 268 -12.39 10.00 -13.69
N LYS A 269 -12.15 11.00 -14.55
CA LYS A 269 -12.65 10.97 -15.91
C LYS A 269 -11.56 11.30 -16.93
N ALA A 270 -11.30 10.37 -17.83
CA ALA A 270 -10.56 10.58 -19.06
C ALA A 270 -11.54 10.59 -20.24
N THR A 271 -11.55 11.64 -21.03
CA THR A 271 -12.50 11.79 -22.17
C THR A 271 -12.07 10.96 -23.39
N THR A 272 -10.85 10.48 -23.40
CA THR A 272 -10.24 9.69 -24.49
C THR A 272 -9.57 8.44 -23.91
N THR A 273 -8.54 7.95 -24.57
CA THR A 273 -7.69 6.85 -24.07
C THR A 273 -6.94 7.29 -22.81
N LEU A 274 -6.87 6.39 -21.83
CA LEU A 274 -6.10 6.54 -20.60
C LEU A 274 -4.90 5.59 -20.62
N GLY A 275 -3.71 6.16 -20.43
CA GLY A 275 -2.46 5.43 -20.25
C GLY A 275 -2.04 5.34 -18.79
N ILE A 276 -1.34 4.26 -18.46
CA ILE A 276 -0.57 4.15 -17.21
C ILE A 276 0.84 3.77 -17.59
N THR A 277 1.79 4.73 -17.48
CA THR A 277 3.21 4.50 -17.73
C THR A 277 3.99 4.66 -16.43
N GLY A 278 4.53 3.57 -15.91
CA GLY A 278 5.17 3.55 -14.58
C GLY A 278 4.16 3.28 -13.45
N ILE A 279 4.38 3.84 -12.28
CA ILE A 279 3.62 3.50 -11.07
C ILE A 279 2.49 4.51 -10.84
N LEU A 280 1.25 4.04 -10.89
CA LEU A 280 0.09 4.76 -10.34
C LEU A 280 -0.12 4.31 -8.90
N THR A 281 -0.20 5.24 -7.97
CA THR A 281 -0.48 4.93 -6.56
C THR A 281 -1.91 5.36 -6.20
N LEU A 282 -2.71 4.43 -5.67
CA LEU A 282 -4.03 4.71 -5.12
C LEU A 282 -3.95 4.70 -3.60
N ASN A 283 -4.17 5.86 -2.98
CA ASN A 283 -4.00 6.03 -1.54
C ASN A 283 -5.36 6.16 -0.84
N GLY A 284 -5.72 5.18 -0.03
CA GLY A 284 -6.96 5.14 0.74
C GLY A 284 -6.99 6.07 1.97
N GLY A 285 -5.88 6.74 2.30
CA GLY A 285 -5.82 7.66 3.43
C GLY A 285 -6.09 7.01 4.79
N GLY A 286 -5.86 5.70 4.92
CA GLY A 286 -6.17 4.92 6.12
C GLY A 286 -7.60 4.35 6.15
N ASN A 287 -8.43 4.64 5.16
CA ASN A 287 -9.80 4.14 5.08
C ASN A 287 -9.90 2.90 4.19
N PRO A 288 -10.22 1.70 4.72
CA PRO A 288 -10.34 0.46 3.95
C PRO A 288 -11.54 0.46 2.98
N ASN A 289 -12.52 1.36 3.19
CA ASN A 289 -13.68 1.52 2.31
C ASN A 289 -13.46 2.56 1.21
N SER A 290 -12.23 3.06 1.06
CA SER A 290 -11.89 3.96 -0.04
C SER A 290 -12.12 3.28 -1.39
N SER A 291 -12.76 4.00 -2.32
CA SER A 291 -13.15 3.49 -3.63
C SER A 291 -12.68 4.41 -4.75
N TRP A 292 -12.36 3.85 -5.90
CA TRP A 292 -11.96 4.56 -7.10
C TRP A 292 -12.81 4.11 -8.28
N ILE A 293 -13.35 5.06 -9.02
CA ILE A 293 -14.04 4.82 -10.29
C ILE A 293 -13.33 5.63 -11.37
N PHE A 294 -12.76 4.93 -12.33
CA PHE A 294 -12.15 5.52 -13.51
C PHE A 294 -13.10 5.38 -14.69
N GLN A 295 -13.60 6.51 -15.18
CA GLN A 295 -14.44 6.61 -16.38
C GLN A 295 -13.53 6.95 -17.57
N VAL A 296 -13.29 5.96 -18.43
CA VAL A 296 -12.36 6.11 -19.57
C VAL A 296 -13.19 6.13 -20.86
N GLY A 297 -13.26 7.28 -21.51
CA GLY A 297 -14.12 7.49 -22.69
C GLY A 297 -13.74 6.63 -23.91
N SER A 298 -12.54 6.04 -23.95
CA SER A 298 -12.10 5.14 -25.00
C SER A 298 -11.35 3.94 -24.38
N ALA A 299 -10.09 3.72 -24.72
CA ALA A 299 -9.30 2.56 -24.29
C ALA A 299 -8.50 2.83 -23.02
N LEU A 300 -8.34 1.78 -22.19
CA LEU A 300 -7.35 1.75 -21.11
C LEU A 300 -6.12 0.98 -21.56
N THR A 301 -4.92 1.54 -21.36
CA THR A 301 -3.67 0.88 -21.70
C THR A 301 -2.65 0.98 -20.58
N THR A 302 -1.86 -0.06 -20.39
CA THR A 302 -0.67 0.02 -19.53
C THR A 302 0.59 -0.23 -20.34
N ALA A 303 1.68 0.45 -20.02
CA ALA A 303 2.94 0.23 -20.71
C ALA A 303 3.51 -1.15 -20.38
N ALA A 304 4.12 -1.79 -21.37
CA ALA A 304 4.78 -3.08 -21.23
C ALA A 304 6.13 -2.95 -20.51
N GLY A 305 6.50 -3.99 -19.74
CA GLY A 305 7.79 -4.12 -19.08
C GLY A 305 8.71 -5.15 -19.74
N GLY A 306 9.97 -5.13 -19.34
CA GLY A 306 10.92 -6.21 -19.64
C GLY A 306 10.68 -7.42 -18.76
N VAL A 307 11.35 -8.55 -19.07
CA VAL A 307 11.29 -9.76 -18.25
C VAL A 307 11.77 -9.44 -16.83
N GLY A 308 10.92 -9.71 -15.83
CA GLY A 308 11.21 -9.48 -14.41
C GLY A 308 11.17 -8.02 -13.94
N THR A 309 10.81 -7.07 -14.81
CA THR A 309 10.69 -5.64 -14.46
C THR A 309 9.32 -5.14 -14.91
N PRO A 310 8.37 -4.86 -13.99
CA PRO A 310 7.09 -4.28 -14.35
C PRO A 310 7.30 -2.87 -14.92
N ALA A 311 6.75 -2.58 -16.11
CA ALA A 311 6.79 -1.23 -16.68
C ALA A 311 5.70 -0.36 -16.06
N SER A 312 4.52 -0.93 -15.85
CA SER A 312 3.39 -0.24 -15.24
C SER A 312 2.89 -1.02 -14.03
N GLN A 313 2.56 -0.27 -12.98
CA GLN A 313 2.04 -0.85 -11.76
C GLN A 313 0.93 0.03 -11.19
N VAL A 314 -0.18 -0.59 -10.78
CA VAL A 314 -1.18 0.05 -9.90
C VAL A 314 -0.90 -0.39 -8.48
N ASN A 315 -0.36 0.54 -7.67
CA ASN A 315 0.04 0.31 -6.28
C ASN A 315 -1.07 0.78 -5.34
N LEU A 316 -1.44 -0.04 -4.36
CA LEU A 316 -2.49 0.24 -3.38
C LEU A 316 -1.85 0.48 -2.01
N ILE A 317 -2.11 1.66 -1.42
CA ILE A 317 -1.58 2.03 -0.10
C ILE A 317 -2.66 2.66 0.79
N GLY A 318 -2.36 2.82 2.07
CA GLY A 318 -3.25 3.53 3.00
C GLY A 318 -4.63 2.86 3.13
N GLY A 319 -4.71 1.53 3.12
CA GLY A 319 -5.97 0.80 3.24
C GLY A 319 -6.73 0.59 1.93
N ALA A 320 -6.19 1.05 0.79
CA ALA A 320 -6.79 0.79 -0.52
C ALA A 320 -6.79 -0.72 -0.82
N THR A 321 -7.89 -1.19 -1.41
CA THR A 321 -8.09 -2.61 -1.74
C THR A 321 -8.55 -2.77 -3.18
N ALA A 322 -8.12 -3.82 -3.86
CA ALA A 322 -8.41 -4.04 -5.28
C ALA A 322 -9.91 -4.23 -5.59
N HIS A 323 -10.71 -4.70 -4.63
CA HIS A 323 -12.15 -4.88 -4.83
C HIS A 323 -12.93 -3.56 -4.91
N ASN A 324 -12.33 -2.45 -4.43
CA ASN A 324 -12.91 -1.12 -4.46
C ASN A 324 -12.36 -0.24 -5.61
N VAL A 325 -11.63 -0.81 -6.56
CA VAL A 325 -11.10 -0.09 -7.72
C VAL A 325 -11.81 -0.57 -8.99
N PHE A 326 -12.46 0.36 -9.70
CA PHE A 326 -13.27 0.08 -10.88
C PHE A 326 -12.78 0.89 -12.08
N TRP A 327 -12.50 0.20 -13.18
CA TRP A 327 -12.06 0.79 -14.45
C TRP A 327 -13.15 0.55 -15.49
N GLU A 328 -14.01 1.55 -15.67
CA GLU A 328 -15.00 1.55 -16.75
C GLU A 328 -14.34 2.09 -18.01
N THR A 329 -14.41 1.35 -19.13
CA THR A 329 -13.78 1.77 -20.39
C THR A 329 -14.79 1.73 -21.54
N GLY A 330 -14.89 2.86 -22.26
CA GLY A 330 -15.80 3.00 -23.40
C GLY A 330 -15.42 2.15 -24.62
N SER A 331 -14.24 1.52 -24.62
CA SER A 331 -13.85 0.54 -25.63
C SER A 331 -13.08 -0.62 -25.02
N ALA A 332 -11.86 -0.90 -25.45
CA ALA A 332 -11.05 -2.02 -25.00
C ALA A 332 -10.14 -1.67 -23.83
N ALA A 333 -9.66 -2.70 -23.12
CA ALA A 333 -8.54 -2.56 -22.20
C ALA A 333 -7.38 -3.47 -22.63
N THR A 334 -6.15 -2.95 -22.53
CA THR A 334 -4.92 -3.70 -22.82
C THR A 334 -3.93 -3.52 -21.69
N LEU A 335 -3.63 -4.60 -20.98
CA LEU A 335 -2.55 -4.61 -20.00
C LEU A 335 -1.26 -5.02 -20.71
N GLY A 336 -0.23 -4.19 -20.61
CA GLY A 336 1.07 -4.46 -21.21
C GLY A 336 1.79 -5.64 -20.56
N THR A 337 2.68 -6.28 -21.29
CA THR A 337 3.52 -7.39 -20.82
C THR A 337 4.21 -7.07 -19.50
N ASN A 338 4.17 -8.01 -18.54
CA ASN A 338 4.77 -7.92 -17.20
C ASN A 338 4.25 -6.75 -16.33
N SER A 339 3.14 -6.10 -16.69
CA SER A 339 2.52 -5.08 -15.82
C SER A 339 1.86 -5.71 -14.58
N ILE A 340 1.73 -4.93 -13.51
CA ILE A 340 1.00 -5.35 -12.29
C ILE A 340 -0.22 -4.43 -12.14
N PHE A 341 -1.40 -4.98 -12.30
CA PHE A 341 -2.63 -4.22 -12.32
C PHE A 341 -3.53 -4.57 -11.14
N ALA A 342 -4.25 -3.59 -10.61
CA ALA A 342 -5.20 -3.79 -9.52
C ALA A 342 -6.56 -3.18 -9.84
N GLY A 343 -7.63 -3.92 -9.54
CA GLY A 343 -9.01 -3.50 -9.69
C GLY A 343 -9.80 -4.30 -10.73
N THR A 344 -11.10 -4.02 -10.79
CA THR A 344 -12.02 -4.62 -11.74
C THR A 344 -12.07 -3.82 -13.03
N ILE A 345 -11.69 -4.43 -14.14
CA ILE A 345 -11.81 -3.84 -15.49
C ILE A 345 -13.18 -4.23 -16.03
N MET A 346 -13.99 -3.24 -16.37
CA MET A 346 -15.28 -3.38 -17.04
C MET A 346 -15.16 -2.72 -18.42
N ALA A 347 -14.84 -3.52 -19.44
CA ALA A 347 -14.63 -2.99 -20.78
C ALA A 347 -15.90 -3.12 -21.64
N GLN A 348 -16.20 -2.08 -22.42
CA GLN A 348 -17.28 -2.13 -23.40
C GLN A 348 -17.04 -3.21 -24.44
N THR A 349 -15.79 -3.34 -24.92
CA THR A 349 -15.43 -4.34 -25.90
C THR A 349 -14.48 -5.40 -25.33
N SER A 350 -13.31 -5.58 -25.83
CA SER A 350 -12.39 -6.65 -25.45
C SER A 350 -11.41 -6.26 -24.34
N ILE A 351 -10.88 -7.28 -23.67
CA ILE A 351 -9.75 -7.12 -22.72
C ILE A 351 -8.62 -8.04 -23.14
N THR A 352 -7.43 -7.48 -23.28
CA THR A 352 -6.19 -8.23 -23.51
C THR A 352 -5.28 -8.09 -22.31
N VAL A 353 -4.91 -9.20 -21.70
CA VAL A 353 -3.92 -9.26 -20.63
C VAL A 353 -2.62 -9.76 -21.24
N GLY A 354 -1.66 -8.88 -21.43
CA GLY A 354 -0.38 -9.18 -22.09
C GLY A 354 0.45 -10.21 -21.33
N THR A 355 1.38 -10.84 -22.02
CA THR A 355 2.20 -11.94 -21.50
C THR A 355 2.79 -11.64 -20.12
N GLY A 356 2.55 -12.50 -19.16
CA GLY A 356 3.08 -12.40 -17.79
C GLY A 356 2.55 -11.23 -16.96
N ALA A 357 1.59 -10.46 -17.46
CA ALA A 357 0.95 -9.42 -16.65
C ALA A 357 0.15 -10.03 -15.50
N VAL A 358 0.24 -9.42 -14.32
CA VAL A 358 -0.49 -9.83 -13.11
C VAL A 358 -1.71 -8.96 -12.94
N LEU A 359 -2.90 -9.57 -12.84
CA LEU A 359 -4.15 -8.89 -12.55
C LEU A 359 -4.63 -9.23 -11.13
N ASN A 360 -4.49 -8.30 -10.21
CA ASN A 360 -5.13 -8.38 -8.89
C ASN A 360 -6.53 -7.77 -8.99
N GLY A 361 -7.47 -8.53 -9.52
CA GLY A 361 -8.77 -8.00 -9.89
C GLY A 361 -9.56 -8.91 -10.83
N ARG A 362 -10.35 -8.29 -11.72
CA ARG A 362 -11.24 -8.98 -12.67
C ARG A 362 -11.12 -8.36 -14.06
N ALA A 363 -11.23 -9.19 -15.09
CA ALA A 363 -11.34 -8.77 -16.49
C ALA A 363 -12.73 -9.14 -17.02
N LEU A 364 -13.63 -8.16 -17.08
CA LEU A 364 -15.05 -8.33 -17.41
C LEU A 364 -15.37 -7.53 -18.69
N ALA A 365 -15.51 -8.23 -19.82
CA ALA A 365 -15.82 -7.65 -21.12
C ALA A 365 -17.31 -7.80 -21.44
N ARG A 366 -17.98 -6.67 -21.78
CA ARG A 366 -19.43 -6.65 -22.03
C ARG A 366 -19.82 -7.26 -23.37
N THR A 367 -19.06 -6.96 -24.43
CA THR A 367 -19.44 -7.39 -25.80
C THR A 367 -18.33 -8.15 -26.51
N GLY A 368 -17.09 -8.08 -26.01
CA GLY A 368 -15.91 -8.62 -26.66
C GLY A 368 -15.28 -9.82 -25.98
N ALA A 369 -14.16 -10.22 -26.53
CA ALA A 369 -13.33 -11.31 -26.02
C ALA A 369 -12.48 -10.90 -24.81
N VAL A 370 -12.07 -11.89 -24.01
CA VAL A 370 -10.96 -11.73 -23.05
C VAL A 370 -9.84 -12.69 -23.43
N SER A 371 -8.62 -12.16 -23.59
CA SER A 371 -7.43 -12.93 -23.95
C SER A 371 -6.38 -12.84 -22.86
N LEU A 372 -5.81 -14.00 -22.52
CA LEU A 372 -4.76 -14.18 -21.52
C LEU A 372 -3.54 -14.83 -22.15
N ASP A 373 -2.36 -14.56 -21.57
CA ASP A 373 -1.11 -15.24 -21.92
C ASP A 373 -0.20 -15.33 -20.67
N SER A 374 -0.17 -16.50 -20.04
CA SER A 374 0.67 -16.78 -18.87
C SER A 374 0.39 -15.83 -17.68
N ASN A 375 -0.88 -15.52 -17.41
CA ASN A 375 -1.27 -14.51 -16.45
C ASN A 375 -1.75 -15.09 -15.11
N PRO A 376 -1.20 -14.63 -13.97
CA PRO A 376 -1.89 -14.73 -12.70
C PRO A 376 -3.05 -13.73 -12.63
N VAL A 377 -4.28 -14.23 -12.38
CA VAL A 377 -5.48 -13.43 -12.12
C VAL A 377 -5.97 -13.74 -10.71
N ASN A 378 -5.71 -12.82 -9.80
CA ASN A 378 -6.05 -12.94 -8.38
C ASN A 378 -7.36 -12.21 -8.10
N VAL A 379 -8.46 -12.94 -8.01
CA VAL A 379 -9.77 -12.37 -7.80
C VAL A 379 -9.95 -11.98 -6.32
N PRO A 380 -10.16 -10.70 -6.00
CA PRO A 380 -10.43 -10.29 -4.64
C PRO A 380 -11.82 -10.78 -4.18
N PRO A 381 -12.09 -10.87 -2.86
CA PRO A 381 -13.43 -11.16 -2.34
C PRO A 381 -14.48 -10.25 -2.97
N CYS A 382 -15.73 -10.72 -3.04
CA CYS A 382 -16.86 -9.86 -3.38
C CYS A 382 -17.05 -8.80 -2.29
N PRO A 383 -17.38 -7.54 -2.67
CA PRO A 383 -17.62 -6.46 -1.73
C PRO A 383 -18.85 -6.70 -0.87
#